data_f96b938389729dce1630411c8e2186a6
#
_entry.id   f96b938389729dce1630411c8e2186a6
#
_cell.length_a   1.000
_cell.length_b   1.000
_cell.length_c   1.000
_cell.angle_alpha   90.00
_cell.angle_beta   90.00
_cell.angle_gamma   90.00
#
_symmetry.space_group_name_H-M   'P 1'
#
loop_
_entity.id
_entity.type
_entity.pdbx_description
1 polymer ?
#
loop_
_entity_poly.entity_id
_entity_poly.type
_entity_poly.pdbx_seq_one_letter_code
_entity_poly.pdbx_strand_id
1 'polypeptide(L)'
;MRNSYTAPAIVKLIEEKVRFGWVGGVSAGSVHALNYASQDAHRARESFTNFAAHEQFGGWKSFARGHGYFNAEFIYERSGDVLPFDWEAFQANSDIDVHVEAMRADTGHTMQWTRRNIDSLESIGQIARASSTLPKVMPMGFIDGVPYVDGALGYSGGLLIDAAEKAGYSKFLVLATKERSYVRPTVTRPMATRRLFTKHPAVAEALIVRPGRYNASKRRILELEEQGRAHVFFPDAMSVDASERNLAKLTANYALGKEQMEREWDSWMEFLQA
;
A
#
# COMPACT_ATOMS: atom_id res chain seq x y z
N MET A 1 -2.97 -5.09 7.96
CA MET A 1 -3.04 -3.76 8.65
C MET A 1 -1.69 -3.26 9.17
N ARG A 2 -0.58 -3.83 8.66
CA ARG A 2 0.80 -3.42 9.04
C ARG A 2 1.13 -1.94 8.81
N ASN A 3 0.41 -1.28 7.92
CA ASN A 3 0.58 0.15 7.66
C ASN A 3 0.18 1.06 8.85
N SER A 4 -0.40 0.53 9.92
CA SER A 4 -0.52 1.29 11.18
C SER A 4 0.86 1.65 11.77
N TYR A 5 1.90 0.85 11.47
CA TYR A 5 3.28 1.16 11.87
C TYR A 5 3.90 2.31 11.06
N THR A 6 3.59 2.40 9.76
CA THR A 6 4.13 3.43 8.88
C THR A 6 3.26 4.69 8.81
N ALA A 7 2.03 4.64 9.32
CA ALA A 7 1.12 5.78 9.34
C ALA A 7 1.69 7.01 10.08
N PRO A 8 2.35 6.90 11.25
CA PRO A 8 2.95 8.06 11.92
C PRO A 8 4.04 8.74 11.09
N ALA A 9 4.76 7.99 10.24
CA ALA A 9 5.72 8.58 9.31
C ALA A 9 5.03 9.48 8.27
N ILE A 10 3.92 9.02 7.68
CA ILE A 10 3.13 9.84 6.74
C ILE A 10 2.58 11.08 7.44
N VAL A 11 2.03 10.93 8.65
CA VAL A 11 1.53 12.04 9.47
C VAL A 11 2.63 13.08 9.69
N LYS A 12 3.80 12.66 10.17
CA LYS A 12 4.93 13.53 10.47
C LYS A 12 5.45 14.25 9.22
N LEU A 13 5.60 13.54 8.09
CA LEU A 13 6.01 14.13 6.82
C LEU A 13 5.05 15.25 6.35
N ILE A 14 3.74 15.06 6.54
CA ILE A 14 2.72 16.07 6.21
C ILE A 14 2.81 17.26 7.18
N GLU A 15 2.85 17.02 8.48
CA GLU A 15 2.89 18.06 9.54
C GLU A 15 4.13 18.93 9.44
N GLU A 16 5.30 18.32 9.14
CA GLU A 16 6.56 19.04 8.93
C GLU A 16 6.71 19.62 7.52
N LYS A 17 5.67 19.47 6.68
CA LYS A 17 5.64 20.01 5.31
C LYS A 17 6.79 19.51 4.42
N VAL A 18 7.29 18.29 4.67
CA VAL A 18 8.26 17.65 3.80
C VAL A 18 7.58 17.31 2.49
N ARG A 19 8.12 17.76 1.35
CA ARG A 19 7.51 17.62 0.02
C ARG A 19 8.28 16.64 -0.84
N PHE A 20 7.57 15.66 -1.41
CA PHE A 20 8.08 14.75 -2.43
C PHE A 20 7.39 15.05 -3.76
N GLY A 21 8.14 15.08 -4.85
CA GLY A 21 7.57 15.26 -6.19
C GLY A 21 6.84 14.00 -6.70
N TRP A 22 7.07 12.84 -6.07
CA TRP A 22 6.45 11.57 -6.42
C TRP A 22 6.20 10.71 -5.18
N VAL A 23 5.05 10.11 -5.10
CA VAL A 23 4.68 9.13 -4.07
C VAL A 23 4.00 7.94 -4.71
N GLY A 24 4.38 6.74 -4.29
CA GLY A 24 3.80 5.53 -4.85
C GLY A 24 3.53 4.47 -3.82
N GLY A 25 2.52 3.65 -4.10
CA GLY A 25 2.17 2.54 -3.23
C GLY A 25 1.25 1.52 -3.88
N VAL A 26 1.22 0.33 -3.30
CA VAL A 26 0.27 -0.72 -3.66
C VAL A 26 -0.54 -1.12 -2.44
N SER A 27 -1.78 -1.56 -2.65
CA SER A 27 -2.64 -2.03 -1.57
C SER A 27 -2.77 -0.95 -0.48
N ALA A 28 -2.55 -1.28 0.79
CA ALA A 28 -2.53 -0.29 1.87
C ALA A 28 -1.51 0.85 1.65
N GLY A 29 -0.44 0.62 0.89
CA GLY A 29 0.51 1.66 0.50
C GLY A 29 -0.07 2.68 -0.48
N SER A 30 -1.03 2.31 -1.34
CA SER A 30 -1.74 3.26 -2.20
C SER A 30 -2.58 4.25 -1.39
N VAL A 31 -3.18 3.78 -0.28
CA VAL A 31 -3.91 4.65 0.66
C VAL A 31 -2.96 5.66 1.32
N HIS A 32 -1.74 5.25 1.69
CA HIS A 32 -0.72 6.18 2.18
C HIS A 32 -0.33 7.22 1.13
N ALA A 33 -0.08 6.79 -0.12
CA ALA A 33 0.28 7.70 -1.20
C ALA A 33 -0.82 8.74 -1.48
N LEU A 34 -2.09 8.30 -1.51
CA LEU A 34 -3.24 9.18 -1.70
C LEU A 34 -3.43 10.16 -0.53
N ASN A 35 -3.32 9.68 0.73
CA ASN A 35 -3.43 10.54 1.90
C ASN A 35 -2.30 11.56 1.99
N TYR A 36 -1.08 11.16 1.61
CA TYR A 36 0.04 12.10 1.53
C TYR A 36 -0.19 13.13 0.41
N ALA A 37 -0.69 12.71 -0.74
CA ALA A 37 -0.94 13.62 -1.86
C ALA A 37 -2.09 14.61 -1.60
N SER A 38 -3.05 14.27 -0.74
CA SER A 38 -4.07 15.20 -0.23
C SER A 38 -3.60 16.01 0.99
N GLN A 39 -2.39 15.76 1.51
CA GLN A 39 -1.85 16.40 2.71
C GLN A 39 -2.77 16.26 3.94
N ASP A 40 -3.50 15.15 4.03
CA ASP A 40 -4.44 14.86 5.11
C ASP A 40 -3.81 13.95 6.18
N ALA A 41 -3.16 14.57 7.17
CA ALA A 41 -2.54 13.87 8.29
C ALA A 41 -3.55 13.12 9.16
N HIS A 42 -4.77 13.68 9.34
CA HIS A 42 -5.83 13.02 10.09
C HIS A 42 -6.25 11.73 9.39
N ARG A 43 -6.55 11.78 8.10
CA ARG A 43 -6.94 10.61 7.31
C ARG A 43 -5.80 9.58 7.22
N ALA A 44 -4.54 10.01 7.12
CA ALA A 44 -3.36 9.12 7.13
C ALA A 44 -3.29 8.27 8.41
N ARG A 45 -3.61 8.84 9.57
CA ARG A 45 -3.72 8.12 10.85
C ARG A 45 -4.95 7.25 10.91
N GLU A 46 -6.13 7.83 10.69
CA GLU A 46 -7.42 7.17 10.91
C GLU A 46 -7.63 5.96 10.01
N SER A 47 -7.14 6.00 8.77
CA SER A 47 -7.22 4.89 7.80
C SER A 47 -6.68 3.56 8.36
N PHE A 48 -5.68 3.60 9.25
CA PHE A 48 -5.00 2.42 9.77
C PHE A 48 -5.18 2.22 11.28
N THR A 49 -6.04 3.02 11.90
CA THR A 49 -6.43 2.89 13.32
C THR A 49 -7.94 2.71 13.44
N ASN A 50 -8.71 3.76 13.72
CA ASN A 50 -10.14 3.68 13.99
C ASN A 50 -10.94 3.17 12.79
N PHE A 51 -10.68 3.64 11.56
CA PHE A 51 -11.39 3.18 10.38
C PHE A 51 -11.13 1.70 10.09
N ALA A 52 -9.89 1.22 10.23
CA ALA A 52 -9.55 -0.18 10.06
C ALA A 52 -10.20 -1.10 11.13
N ALA A 53 -10.50 -0.56 12.31
CA ALA A 53 -11.19 -1.24 13.38
C ALA A 53 -12.72 -1.15 13.27
N HIS A 54 -13.25 -0.31 12.37
CA HIS A 54 -14.70 -0.12 12.18
C HIS A 54 -15.40 -1.45 11.89
N GLU A 55 -16.60 -1.66 12.46
CA GLU A 55 -17.33 -2.94 12.35
C GLU A 55 -17.64 -3.35 10.92
N GLN A 56 -17.93 -2.38 10.04
CA GLN A 56 -18.23 -2.62 8.61
C GLN A 56 -16.98 -2.83 7.76
N PHE A 57 -15.77 -2.56 8.28
CA PHE A 57 -14.51 -2.72 7.53
C PHE A 57 -14.28 -4.17 7.08
N GLY A 58 -14.77 -5.16 7.85
CA GLY A 58 -14.67 -6.56 7.48
C GLY A 58 -14.80 -7.53 8.66
N GLY A 59 -14.19 -8.70 8.53
CA GLY A 59 -14.19 -9.79 9.52
C GLY A 59 -15.09 -10.95 9.12
N TRP A 60 -15.22 -11.95 10.00
CA TRP A 60 -15.97 -13.17 9.70
C TRP A 60 -17.45 -12.93 9.42
N LYS A 61 -18.08 -11.91 10.02
CA LYS A 61 -19.46 -11.52 9.72
C LYS A 61 -19.60 -10.98 8.30
N SER A 62 -18.65 -10.17 7.84
CA SER A 62 -18.58 -9.67 6.46
C SER A 62 -18.41 -10.82 5.48
N PHE A 63 -17.49 -11.74 5.77
CA PHE A 63 -17.24 -12.92 4.96
C PHE A 63 -18.49 -13.79 4.81
N ALA A 64 -19.19 -14.08 5.91
CA ALA A 64 -20.43 -14.86 5.92
C ALA A 64 -21.59 -14.21 5.12
N ARG A 65 -21.57 -12.88 4.99
CA ARG A 65 -22.54 -12.11 4.17
C ARG A 65 -22.15 -12.00 2.69
N GLY A 66 -21.02 -12.57 2.27
CA GLY A 66 -20.56 -12.54 0.88
C GLY A 66 -19.75 -11.30 0.49
N HIS A 67 -19.50 -10.35 1.41
CA HIS A 67 -18.70 -9.14 1.14
C HIS A 67 -17.19 -9.39 1.18
N GLY A 68 -16.75 -10.64 1.44
CA GLY A 68 -15.35 -10.97 1.69
C GLY A 68 -14.92 -10.70 3.14
N TYR A 69 -13.70 -11.12 3.49
CA TYR A 69 -13.15 -10.83 4.82
C TYR A 69 -12.93 -9.33 5.02
N PHE A 70 -12.49 -8.61 3.99
CA PHE A 70 -12.51 -7.16 3.93
C PHE A 70 -13.66 -6.72 3.04
N ASN A 71 -14.51 -5.84 3.55
CA ASN A 71 -15.66 -5.28 2.83
C ASN A 71 -15.19 -4.17 1.89
N ALA A 72 -14.84 -4.55 0.67
CA ALA A 72 -14.30 -3.63 -0.32
C ALA A 72 -15.24 -2.46 -0.65
N GLU A 73 -16.55 -2.71 -0.71
CA GLU A 73 -17.56 -1.68 -0.96
C GLU A 73 -17.50 -0.60 0.13
N PHE A 74 -17.55 -1.00 1.40
CA PHE A 74 -17.46 -0.05 2.51
C PHE A 74 -16.12 0.69 2.53
N ILE A 75 -15.02 -0.04 2.34
CA ILE A 75 -13.66 0.53 2.46
C ILE A 75 -13.36 1.56 1.37
N TYR A 76 -13.81 1.32 0.12
CA TYR A 76 -13.37 2.11 -1.03
C TYR A 76 -14.48 2.93 -1.68
N GLU A 77 -15.74 2.51 -1.58
CA GLU A 77 -16.86 3.18 -2.24
C GLU A 77 -17.70 4.01 -1.25
N ARG A 78 -17.78 3.56 0.02
CA ARG A 78 -18.58 4.19 1.07
C ARG A 78 -17.75 4.75 2.23
N SER A 79 -16.43 4.78 2.11
CA SER A 79 -15.56 5.33 3.16
C SER A 79 -15.83 6.80 3.44
N GLY A 80 -16.33 7.56 2.47
CA GLY A 80 -16.68 8.96 2.61
C GLY A 80 -17.72 9.24 3.69
N ASP A 81 -18.58 8.26 4.04
CA ASP A 81 -19.57 8.39 5.10
C ASP A 81 -18.93 8.50 6.50
N VAL A 82 -17.72 7.95 6.68
CA VAL A 82 -17.03 7.85 7.97
C VAL A 82 -15.69 8.58 7.97
N LEU A 83 -14.96 8.49 6.86
CA LEU A 83 -13.62 9.05 6.69
C LEU A 83 -13.51 9.65 5.28
N PRO A 84 -14.06 10.83 5.03
CA PRO A 84 -14.07 11.46 3.72
C PRO A 84 -12.64 11.72 3.21
N PHE A 85 -12.48 11.69 1.88
CA PHE A 85 -11.24 12.07 1.23
C PHE A 85 -11.33 13.53 0.79
N ASP A 86 -10.32 14.33 1.11
CA ASP A 86 -10.25 15.73 0.70
C ASP A 86 -9.80 15.83 -0.76
N TRP A 87 -10.80 15.86 -1.65
CA TRP A 87 -10.58 15.97 -3.09
C TRP A 87 -10.01 17.33 -3.50
N GLU A 88 -10.46 18.40 -2.86
CA GLU A 88 -9.99 19.76 -3.16
C GLU A 88 -8.51 19.90 -2.79
N ALA A 89 -8.12 19.45 -1.61
CA ALA A 89 -6.72 19.43 -1.20
C ALA A 89 -5.87 18.52 -2.10
N PHE A 90 -6.39 17.36 -2.53
CA PHE A 90 -5.70 16.50 -3.49
C PHE A 90 -5.45 17.24 -4.82
N GLN A 91 -6.44 17.94 -5.36
CA GLN A 91 -6.28 18.72 -6.59
C GLN A 91 -5.32 19.89 -6.42
N ALA A 92 -5.39 20.59 -5.30
CA ALA A 92 -4.51 21.74 -5.00
C ALA A 92 -3.03 21.34 -4.89
N ASN A 93 -2.73 20.12 -4.45
CA ASN A 93 -1.36 19.59 -4.35
C ASN A 93 -0.90 18.89 -5.65
N SER A 94 -1.16 19.50 -6.80
CA SER A 94 -0.88 18.93 -8.12
C SER A 94 0.61 18.73 -8.45
N ASP A 95 1.50 19.32 -7.68
CA ASP A 95 2.96 19.16 -7.73
C ASP A 95 3.45 17.78 -7.21
N ILE A 96 2.58 17.05 -6.49
CA ILE A 96 2.89 15.69 -6.02
C ILE A 96 2.33 14.69 -7.04
N ASP A 97 3.19 14.03 -7.79
CA ASP A 97 2.73 12.91 -8.64
C ASP A 97 2.42 11.69 -7.79
N VAL A 98 1.36 10.97 -8.16
CA VAL A 98 0.89 9.76 -7.45
C VAL A 98 1.02 8.57 -8.37
N HIS A 99 1.52 7.45 -7.85
CA HIS A 99 1.64 6.21 -8.59
C HIS A 99 1.01 5.05 -7.82
N VAL A 100 0.02 4.41 -8.41
CA VAL A 100 -0.67 3.24 -7.87
C VAL A 100 -0.64 2.11 -8.87
N GLU A 101 -0.34 0.90 -8.40
CA GLU A 101 -0.35 -0.31 -9.24
C GLU A 101 -1.40 -1.31 -8.79
N ALA A 102 -1.98 -2.01 -9.78
CA ALA A 102 -2.72 -3.25 -9.60
C ALA A 102 -2.34 -4.24 -10.69
N MET A 103 -2.69 -5.50 -10.52
CA MET A 103 -2.48 -6.51 -11.55
C MET A 103 -3.82 -6.92 -12.18
N ARG A 104 -3.90 -6.94 -13.50
CA ARG A 104 -5.04 -7.51 -14.23
C ARG A 104 -5.13 -9.01 -13.95
N ALA A 105 -6.28 -9.45 -13.46
CA ALA A 105 -6.50 -10.85 -13.09
C ALA A 105 -6.63 -11.79 -14.29
N ASP A 106 -7.01 -11.24 -15.45
CA ASP A 106 -7.17 -11.98 -16.70
C ASP A 106 -5.84 -12.24 -17.43
N THR A 107 -4.96 -11.24 -17.49
CA THR A 107 -3.72 -11.28 -18.28
C THR A 107 -2.44 -11.37 -17.45
N GLY A 108 -2.48 -10.99 -16.16
CA GLY A 108 -1.30 -10.85 -15.33
C GLY A 108 -0.50 -9.56 -15.57
N HIS A 109 -1.00 -8.68 -16.46
CA HIS A 109 -0.35 -7.40 -16.74
C HIS A 109 -0.45 -6.46 -15.52
N THR A 110 0.67 -5.78 -15.19
CA THR A 110 0.67 -4.73 -14.16
C THR A 110 0.11 -3.46 -14.75
N MET A 111 -1.01 -3.00 -14.21
CA MET A 111 -1.60 -1.72 -14.55
C MET A 111 -1.07 -0.65 -13.61
N GLN A 112 -0.76 0.51 -14.18
CA GLN A 112 -0.21 1.65 -13.47
C GLN A 112 -1.13 2.84 -13.67
N TRP A 113 -1.51 3.49 -12.56
CA TRP A 113 -2.24 4.74 -12.56
C TRP A 113 -1.40 5.83 -11.91
N THR A 114 -1.34 6.95 -12.58
CA THR A 114 -0.71 8.16 -12.08
C THR A 114 -1.78 9.19 -11.74
N ARG A 115 -1.39 10.32 -11.19
CA ARG A 115 -2.31 11.45 -10.94
C ARG A 115 -3.17 11.80 -12.17
N ARG A 116 -2.63 11.67 -13.39
CA ARG A 116 -3.36 11.95 -14.64
C ARG A 116 -4.56 11.05 -14.90
N ASN A 117 -4.60 9.90 -14.27
CA ASN A 117 -5.68 8.92 -14.39
C ASN A 117 -6.72 9.05 -13.27
N ILE A 118 -6.50 9.99 -12.32
CA ILE A 118 -7.35 10.21 -11.15
C ILE A 118 -8.10 11.52 -11.39
N ASP A 119 -9.34 11.43 -11.84
CA ASP A 119 -10.17 12.54 -12.26
C ASP A 119 -11.39 12.80 -11.36
N SER A 120 -11.65 11.90 -10.40
CA SER A 120 -12.81 11.97 -9.52
C SER A 120 -12.58 11.19 -8.21
N LEU A 121 -13.42 11.43 -7.21
CA LEU A 121 -13.46 10.62 -5.99
C LEU A 121 -13.78 9.15 -6.28
N GLU A 122 -14.61 8.91 -7.29
CA GLU A 122 -14.96 7.56 -7.71
C GLU A 122 -13.72 6.84 -8.27
N SER A 123 -12.93 7.48 -9.13
CA SER A 123 -11.69 6.91 -9.68
C SER A 123 -10.67 6.60 -8.58
N ILE A 124 -10.55 7.43 -7.53
CA ILE A 124 -9.73 7.14 -6.35
C ILE A 124 -10.19 5.84 -5.68
N GLY A 125 -11.49 5.71 -5.42
CA GLY A 125 -12.06 4.51 -4.80
C GLY A 125 -11.82 3.25 -5.62
N GLN A 126 -12.09 3.31 -6.91
CA GLN A 126 -11.89 2.20 -7.86
C GLN A 126 -10.42 1.78 -7.96
N ILE A 127 -9.49 2.73 -8.11
CA ILE A 127 -8.05 2.47 -8.21
C ILE A 127 -7.51 1.89 -6.90
N ALA A 128 -7.86 2.48 -5.75
CA ALA A 128 -7.45 1.97 -4.44
C ALA A 128 -7.99 0.55 -4.18
N ARG A 129 -9.26 0.28 -4.56
CA ARG A 129 -9.87 -1.04 -4.49
C ARG A 129 -9.14 -2.04 -5.38
N ALA A 130 -8.89 -1.71 -6.65
CA ALA A 130 -8.17 -2.55 -7.58
C ALA A 130 -6.78 -2.92 -7.05
N SER A 131 -6.03 -1.92 -6.54
CA SER A 131 -4.71 -2.09 -5.95
C SER A 131 -4.69 -2.96 -4.69
N SER A 132 -5.84 -3.08 -3.99
CA SER A 132 -5.94 -3.74 -2.68
C SER A 132 -6.75 -5.03 -2.70
N THR A 133 -7.27 -5.45 -3.84
CA THR A 133 -8.11 -6.65 -3.94
C THR A 133 -7.32 -7.93 -3.72
N LEU A 134 -7.40 -8.49 -2.52
CA LEU A 134 -6.74 -9.75 -2.16
C LEU A 134 -7.50 -10.94 -2.76
N PRO A 135 -6.87 -11.77 -3.61
CA PRO A 135 -7.52 -12.93 -4.21
C PRO A 135 -8.10 -13.89 -3.17
N LYS A 136 -9.33 -14.36 -3.36
CA LYS A 136 -10.09 -15.25 -2.46
C LYS A 136 -10.52 -14.63 -1.11
N VAL A 137 -9.93 -13.53 -0.69
CA VAL A 137 -10.24 -12.86 0.59
C VAL A 137 -11.24 -11.73 0.38
N MET A 138 -11.23 -11.13 -0.81
CA MET A 138 -12.12 -10.03 -1.21
C MET A 138 -12.82 -10.38 -2.53
N PRO A 139 -14.02 -9.83 -2.78
CA PRO A 139 -14.62 -9.84 -4.11
C PRO A 139 -13.68 -9.15 -5.11
N MET A 140 -13.66 -9.67 -6.35
CA MET A 140 -12.85 -9.11 -7.44
C MET A 140 -13.17 -7.62 -7.64
N GLY A 141 -12.15 -6.79 -7.78
CA GLY A 141 -12.30 -5.40 -8.19
C GLY A 141 -12.42 -5.30 -9.71
N PHE A 142 -13.27 -4.41 -10.20
CA PHE A 142 -13.44 -4.15 -11.63
C PHE A 142 -13.32 -2.65 -11.90
N ILE A 143 -12.63 -2.30 -12.99
CA ILE A 143 -12.65 -0.96 -13.58
C ILE A 143 -12.93 -1.17 -15.08
N ASP A 144 -13.99 -0.56 -15.60
CA ASP A 144 -14.43 -0.72 -17.01
C ASP A 144 -14.57 -2.17 -17.45
N GLY A 145 -15.09 -3.03 -16.59
CA GLY A 145 -15.28 -4.45 -16.85
C GLY A 145 -13.98 -5.30 -16.79
N VAL A 146 -12.83 -4.68 -16.56
CA VAL A 146 -11.54 -5.38 -16.42
C VAL A 146 -11.32 -5.81 -14.98
N PRO A 147 -11.02 -7.11 -14.71
CA PRO A 147 -10.80 -7.60 -13.35
C PRO A 147 -9.39 -7.30 -12.86
N TYR A 148 -9.29 -6.81 -11.60
CA TYR A 148 -8.02 -6.48 -10.95
C TYR A 148 -7.85 -7.20 -9.62
N VAL A 149 -6.60 -7.43 -9.27
CA VAL A 149 -6.13 -7.93 -7.97
C VAL A 149 -4.95 -7.09 -7.47
N ASP A 150 -4.63 -7.25 -6.19
CA ASP A 150 -3.60 -6.52 -5.44
C ASP A 150 -2.31 -6.28 -6.26
N GLY A 151 -1.85 -5.02 -6.28
CA GLY A 151 -0.68 -4.59 -7.03
C GLY A 151 0.62 -5.26 -6.61
N ALA A 152 0.69 -5.82 -5.41
CA ALA A 152 1.84 -6.62 -4.99
C ALA A 152 1.99 -7.95 -5.75
N LEU A 153 1.03 -8.33 -6.59
CA LEU A 153 1.13 -9.44 -7.55
C LEU A 153 1.76 -8.99 -8.88
N GLY A 154 1.88 -7.70 -9.11
CA GLY A 154 2.54 -7.10 -10.26
C GLY A 154 4.06 -7.24 -10.26
N TYR A 155 4.71 -6.50 -11.15
CA TYR A 155 6.18 -6.56 -11.36
C TYR A 155 6.98 -6.16 -10.12
N SER A 156 6.52 -5.16 -9.37
CA SER A 156 7.19 -4.62 -8.19
C SER A 156 7.23 -5.61 -7.02
N GLY A 157 6.38 -6.65 -7.03
CA GLY A 157 6.19 -7.53 -5.88
C GLY A 157 5.63 -6.81 -4.64
N GLY A 158 5.33 -5.50 -4.77
CA GLY A 158 4.79 -4.63 -3.72
C GLY A 158 5.73 -3.52 -3.24
N LEU A 159 6.90 -3.33 -3.90
CA LEU A 159 7.88 -2.29 -3.62
C LEU A 159 8.17 -1.53 -4.92
N LEU A 160 7.64 -0.32 -5.08
CA LEU A 160 7.58 0.44 -6.34
C LEU A 160 8.90 1.14 -6.72
N ILE A 161 10.05 0.62 -6.30
CA ILE A 161 11.34 1.28 -6.58
C ILE A 161 11.62 1.41 -8.07
N ASP A 162 11.30 0.38 -8.87
CA ASP A 162 11.48 0.41 -10.32
C ASP A 162 10.64 1.49 -10.99
N ALA A 163 9.41 1.71 -10.51
CA ALA A 163 8.51 2.72 -11.02
C ALA A 163 9.05 4.13 -10.73
N ALA A 164 9.58 4.35 -9.53
CA ALA A 164 10.18 5.63 -9.14
C ALA A 164 11.46 5.92 -9.93
N GLU A 165 12.35 4.92 -10.14
CA GLU A 165 13.54 5.07 -10.97
C GLU A 165 13.16 5.37 -12.45
N LYS A 166 12.15 4.69 -13.01
CA LYS A 166 11.64 4.94 -14.36
C LYS A 166 11.01 6.31 -14.51
N ALA A 167 10.43 6.86 -13.45
CA ALA A 167 9.91 8.22 -13.43
C ALA A 167 11.02 9.29 -13.34
N GLY A 168 12.30 8.89 -13.27
CA GLY A 168 13.46 9.78 -13.30
C GLY A 168 13.96 10.21 -11.92
N TYR A 169 13.40 9.69 -10.84
CA TYR A 169 13.85 10.00 -9.49
C TYR A 169 15.11 9.21 -9.12
N SER A 170 15.99 9.84 -8.38
CA SER A 170 17.30 9.29 -8.00
C SER A 170 17.51 9.16 -6.50
N LYS A 171 16.61 9.73 -5.68
CA LYS A 171 16.70 9.74 -4.23
C LYS A 171 15.36 9.30 -3.63
N PHE A 172 15.37 8.37 -2.69
CA PHE A 172 14.18 7.65 -2.26
C PHE A 172 14.08 7.55 -0.74
N LEU A 173 12.92 7.92 -0.18
CA LEU A 173 12.51 7.53 1.16
C LEU A 173 11.54 6.35 1.03
N VAL A 174 11.89 5.20 1.59
CA VAL A 174 11.11 3.96 1.49
C VAL A 174 10.54 3.56 2.85
N LEU A 175 9.20 3.47 2.95
CA LEU A 175 8.53 3.01 4.16
C LEU A 175 8.15 1.53 4.01
N ALA A 176 8.93 0.65 4.63
CA ALA A 176 8.71 -0.79 4.58
C ALA A 176 7.72 -1.26 5.66
N THR A 177 6.99 -2.34 5.39
CA THR A 177 6.07 -2.97 6.34
C THR A 177 6.51 -4.38 6.76
N LYS A 178 7.78 -4.68 6.53
CA LYS A 178 8.48 -5.88 6.97
C LYS A 178 9.85 -5.47 7.49
N GLU A 179 10.33 -6.19 8.46
CA GLU A 179 11.65 -6.00 9.05
C GLU A 179 12.78 -6.13 8.03
N ARG A 180 13.91 -5.53 8.30
CA ARG A 180 15.09 -5.54 7.41
C ARG A 180 15.55 -6.96 7.06
N SER A 181 15.51 -7.88 8.02
CA SER A 181 15.92 -9.29 7.84
C SER A 181 14.93 -10.12 7.02
N TYR A 182 13.69 -9.64 6.84
CA TYR A 182 12.64 -10.42 6.18
C TYR A 182 12.99 -10.75 4.73
N VAL A 183 12.99 -12.04 4.40
CA VAL A 183 13.02 -12.56 3.03
C VAL A 183 11.69 -13.27 2.77
N ARG A 184 11.02 -12.93 1.69
CA ARG A 184 9.75 -13.58 1.35
C ARG A 184 10.01 -15.03 0.92
N PRO A 185 9.40 -16.01 1.62
CA PRO A 185 9.62 -17.42 1.29
C PRO A 185 8.97 -17.79 -0.05
N THR A 186 9.58 -18.72 -0.78
CA THR A 186 9.03 -19.26 -2.02
C THR A 186 7.75 -20.05 -1.78
N VAL A 187 6.91 -20.14 -2.81
CA VAL A 187 5.68 -20.95 -2.75
C VAL A 187 6.06 -22.44 -2.81
N THR A 188 5.75 -23.17 -1.76
CA THR A 188 6.12 -24.59 -1.63
C THR A 188 5.24 -25.55 -2.44
N ARG A 189 4.01 -25.12 -2.79
CA ARG A 189 3.01 -25.96 -3.48
C ARG A 189 2.43 -25.26 -4.72
N PRO A 190 3.22 -25.00 -5.76
CA PRO A 190 2.79 -24.23 -6.95
C PRO A 190 1.62 -24.90 -7.68
N MET A 191 1.59 -26.24 -7.76
CA MET A 191 0.47 -26.97 -8.41
C MET A 191 -0.86 -26.80 -7.66
N ALA A 192 -0.82 -26.75 -6.31
CA ALA A 192 -2.01 -26.46 -5.51
C ALA A 192 -2.50 -25.03 -5.76
N THR A 193 -1.59 -24.07 -5.86
CA THR A 193 -1.92 -22.68 -6.21
C THR A 193 -2.59 -22.60 -7.57
N ARG A 194 -2.06 -23.27 -8.61
CA ARG A 194 -2.69 -23.33 -9.94
C ARG A 194 -4.09 -23.92 -9.90
N ARG A 195 -4.29 -25.02 -9.17
CA ARG A 195 -5.61 -25.65 -8.99
C ARG A 195 -6.62 -24.74 -8.29
N LEU A 196 -6.17 -23.91 -7.35
CA LEU A 196 -7.03 -22.99 -6.61
C LEU A 196 -7.53 -21.83 -7.50
N PHE A 197 -6.77 -21.46 -8.53
CA PHE A 197 -7.03 -20.31 -9.41
C PHE A 197 -7.26 -20.70 -10.87
N THR A 198 -7.94 -21.82 -11.13
CA THR A 198 -8.21 -22.30 -12.50
C THR A 198 -8.96 -21.28 -13.38
N LYS A 199 -9.84 -20.45 -12.79
CA LYS A 199 -10.55 -19.38 -13.50
C LYS A 199 -9.68 -18.15 -13.80
N HIS A 200 -8.57 -17.99 -13.09
CA HIS A 200 -7.65 -16.86 -13.21
C HIS A 200 -6.20 -17.37 -13.14
N PRO A 201 -5.73 -18.11 -14.15
CA PRO A 201 -4.40 -18.73 -14.12
C PRO A 201 -3.27 -17.71 -13.99
N ALA A 202 -3.44 -16.50 -14.54
CA ALA A 202 -2.48 -15.40 -14.38
C ALA A 202 -2.27 -15.01 -12.91
N VAL A 203 -3.33 -15.07 -12.10
CA VAL A 203 -3.24 -14.82 -10.65
C VAL A 203 -2.44 -15.91 -9.96
N ALA A 204 -2.62 -17.19 -10.36
CA ALA A 204 -1.84 -18.29 -9.80
C ALA A 204 -0.34 -18.11 -10.08
N GLU A 205 0.04 -17.80 -11.32
CA GLU A 205 1.43 -17.58 -11.71
C GLU A 205 2.02 -16.37 -10.96
N ALA A 206 1.27 -15.28 -10.87
CA ALA A 206 1.71 -14.11 -10.13
C ALA A 206 1.98 -14.40 -8.65
N LEU A 207 1.11 -15.18 -7.99
CA LEU A 207 1.33 -15.63 -6.60
C LEU A 207 2.61 -16.46 -6.46
N ILE A 208 2.89 -17.34 -7.43
CA ILE A 208 4.06 -18.22 -7.45
C ILE A 208 5.35 -17.41 -7.60
N VAL A 209 5.38 -16.41 -8.49
CA VAL A 209 6.59 -15.63 -8.77
C VAL A 209 6.77 -14.43 -7.84
N ARG A 210 5.72 -13.99 -7.14
CA ARG A 210 5.76 -12.83 -6.24
C ARG A 210 6.93 -12.84 -5.25
N PRO A 211 7.28 -13.96 -4.60
CA PRO A 211 8.41 -13.98 -3.67
C PRO A 211 9.71 -13.51 -4.31
N GLY A 212 10.00 -13.99 -5.50
CA GLY A 212 11.18 -13.59 -6.27
C GLY A 212 11.17 -12.10 -6.62
N ARG A 213 10.04 -11.59 -7.10
CA ARG A 213 9.85 -10.16 -7.43
C ARG A 213 10.07 -9.27 -6.19
N TYR A 214 9.39 -9.57 -5.09
CA TYR A 214 9.53 -8.83 -3.83
C TYR A 214 11.01 -8.80 -3.35
N ASN A 215 11.66 -9.96 -3.35
CA ASN A 215 13.04 -10.05 -2.89
C ASN A 215 14.01 -9.33 -3.85
N ALA A 216 13.74 -9.30 -5.15
CA ALA A 216 14.52 -8.54 -6.13
C ALA A 216 14.38 -7.03 -5.91
N SER A 217 13.15 -6.51 -5.79
CA SER A 217 12.93 -5.09 -5.49
C SER A 217 13.54 -4.68 -4.15
N LYS A 218 13.45 -5.54 -3.12
CA LYS A 218 14.09 -5.28 -1.83
C LYS A 218 15.63 -5.21 -1.96
N ARG A 219 16.27 -6.12 -2.70
CA ARG A 219 17.72 -6.03 -2.96
C ARG A 219 18.07 -4.72 -3.65
N ARG A 220 17.29 -4.32 -4.66
CA ARG A 220 17.52 -3.03 -5.34
C ARG A 220 17.46 -1.85 -4.38
N ILE A 221 16.50 -1.84 -3.47
CA ILE A 221 16.38 -0.81 -2.44
C ILE A 221 17.60 -0.79 -1.52
N LEU A 222 18.08 -1.95 -1.07
CA LEU A 222 19.28 -2.05 -0.23
C LEU A 222 20.55 -1.58 -0.97
N GLU A 223 20.69 -1.91 -2.27
CA GLU A 223 21.79 -1.41 -3.10
C GLU A 223 21.75 0.13 -3.22
N LEU A 224 20.57 0.70 -3.36
CA LEU A 224 20.39 2.17 -3.40
C LEU A 224 20.71 2.81 -2.04
N GLU A 225 20.38 2.14 -0.95
CA GLU A 225 20.71 2.60 0.40
C GLU A 225 22.23 2.60 0.61
N GLU A 226 22.93 1.54 0.20
CA GLU A 226 24.41 1.47 0.24
C GLU A 226 25.08 2.56 -0.62
N GLN A 227 24.41 2.99 -1.70
CA GLN A 227 24.84 4.09 -2.56
C GLN A 227 24.51 5.49 -2.01
N GLY A 228 23.87 5.59 -0.85
CA GLY A 228 23.37 6.86 -0.29
C GLY A 228 22.20 7.47 -1.06
N ARG A 229 21.52 6.70 -1.90
CA ARG A 229 20.39 7.12 -2.74
C ARG A 229 19.02 6.73 -2.17
N ALA A 230 18.99 5.85 -1.18
CA ALA A 230 17.75 5.52 -0.47
C ALA A 230 17.97 5.61 1.04
N HIS A 231 16.94 6.04 1.73
CA HIS A 231 16.79 5.87 3.18
C HIS A 231 15.58 4.99 3.42
N VAL A 232 15.73 3.94 4.22
CA VAL A 232 14.69 2.93 4.37
C VAL A 232 14.27 2.79 5.82
N PHE A 233 13.02 3.14 6.08
CA PHE A 233 12.38 2.87 7.36
C PHE A 233 11.89 1.42 7.39
N PHE A 234 12.67 0.54 8.00
CA PHE A 234 12.27 -0.83 8.29
C PHE A 234 11.73 -0.91 9.72
N PRO A 235 10.56 -1.52 9.96
CA PRO A 235 10.10 -1.75 11.32
C PRO A 235 11.13 -2.51 12.16
N ASP A 236 11.42 -2.03 13.38
CA ASP A 236 12.23 -2.78 14.36
C ASP A 236 11.54 -4.10 14.72
N ALA A 237 10.22 -4.04 14.92
CA ALA A 237 9.38 -5.20 15.17
C ALA A 237 7.96 -4.96 14.64
N MET A 238 7.37 -5.93 13.96
CA MET A 238 6.00 -5.85 13.45
C MET A 238 5.06 -6.65 14.32
N SER A 239 4.30 -6.01 15.19
CA SER A 239 3.40 -6.64 16.17
C SER A 239 2.05 -7.07 15.60
N VAL A 240 1.70 -6.65 14.38
CA VAL A 240 0.41 -6.96 13.74
C VAL A 240 0.58 -7.63 12.38
N ASP A 241 -0.39 -8.47 12.00
CA ASP A 241 -0.46 -9.03 10.66
C ASP A 241 -1.26 -8.15 9.67
N ALA A 242 -1.41 -8.64 8.43
CA ALA A 242 -2.14 -7.90 7.40
C ALA A 242 -3.65 -7.90 7.63
N SER A 243 -4.20 -8.80 8.43
CA SER A 243 -5.63 -8.98 8.71
C SER A 243 -6.05 -8.43 10.07
N GLU A 244 -5.14 -7.91 10.89
CA GLU A 244 -5.44 -7.36 12.22
C GLU A 244 -6.45 -6.22 12.15
N ARG A 245 -7.46 -6.26 13.04
CA ARG A 245 -8.53 -5.27 13.13
C ARG A 245 -8.83 -4.83 14.57
N ASN A 246 -8.11 -5.35 15.53
CA ASN A 246 -8.27 -4.93 16.91
C ASN A 246 -7.69 -3.52 17.11
N LEU A 247 -8.54 -2.56 17.49
CA LEU A 247 -8.14 -1.15 17.65
C LEU A 247 -6.96 -0.99 18.61
N ALA A 248 -6.98 -1.68 19.76
CA ALA A 248 -5.90 -1.56 20.74
C ALA A 248 -4.56 -2.02 20.16
N LYS A 249 -4.55 -3.12 19.39
CA LYS A 249 -3.34 -3.61 18.70
C LYS A 249 -2.88 -2.66 17.60
N LEU A 250 -3.81 -2.11 16.79
CA LEU A 250 -3.48 -1.16 15.75
C LEU A 250 -2.91 0.15 16.34
N THR A 251 -3.50 0.64 17.43
CA THR A 251 -3.02 1.82 18.15
C THR A 251 -1.65 1.58 18.79
N ALA A 252 -1.44 0.41 19.40
CA ALA A 252 -0.14 0.05 19.95
C ALA A 252 0.94 -0.05 18.85
N ASN A 253 0.60 -0.66 17.70
CA ASN A 253 1.51 -0.74 16.55
C ASN A 253 1.81 0.63 15.93
N TYR A 254 0.83 1.54 15.92
CA TYR A 254 1.02 2.95 15.55
C TYR A 254 2.00 3.65 16.51
N ALA A 255 1.84 3.45 17.82
CA ALA A 255 2.72 4.04 18.83
C ALA A 255 4.18 3.56 18.68
N LEU A 256 4.39 2.24 18.44
CA LEU A 256 5.73 1.70 18.17
C LEU A 256 6.36 2.32 16.91
N GLY A 257 5.59 2.45 15.84
CA GLY A 257 6.07 3.10 14.61
C GLY A 257 6.38 4.58 14.81
N LYS A 258 5.60 5.29 15.65
CA LYS A 258 5.84 6.68 16.02
C LYS A 258 7.14 6.84 16.80
N GLU A 259 7.36 6.02 17.81
CA GLU A 259 8.58 6.04 18.63
C GLU A 259 9.84 5.81 17.77
N GLN A 260 9.80 4.80 16.89
CA GLN A 260 10.92 4.55 15.99
C GLN A 260 11.14 5.71 15.01
N MET A 261 10.08 6.22 14.40
CA MET A 261 10.16 7.34 13.46
C MET A 261 10.74 8.60 14.13
N GLU A 262 10.29 8.94 15.34
CA GLU A 262 10.82 10.07 16.10
C GLU A 262 12.31 9.92 16.42
N ARG A 263 12.76 8.71 16.78
CA ARG A 263 14.17 8.39 17.01
C ARG A 263 15.03 8.54 15.75
N GLU A 264 14.48 8.24 14.58
CA GLU A 264 15.21 8.26 13.31
C GLU A 264 15.02 9.56 12.52
N TRP A 265 14.16 10.48 12.99
CA TRP A 265 13.75 11.65 12.23
C TRP A 265 14.91 12.54 11.76
N ASP A 266 15.87 12.81 12.62
CA ASP A 266 17.01 13.66 12.26
C ASP A 266 17.82 13.03 11.11
N SER A 267 18.02 11.72 11.11
CA SER A 267 18.73 11.02 10.04
C SER A 267 17.96 11.05 8.71
N TRP A 268 16.61 11.06 8.77
CA TRP A 268 15.80 11.24 7.57
C TRP A 268 15.99 12.64 7.00
N MET A 269 15.96 13.65 7.86
CA MET A 269 16.11 15.04 7.43
C MET A 269 17.52 15.32 6.88
N GLU A 270 18.56 14.80 7.51
CA GLU A 270 19.91 14.85 6.95
C GLU A 270 19.98 14.21 5.55
N PHE A 271 19.42 13.01 5.43
CA PHE A 271 19.36 12.32 4.12
C PHE A 271 18.61 13.16 3.09
N LEU A 272 17.44 13.72 3.42
CA LEU A 272 16.61 14.46 2.45
C LEU A 272 17.24 15.79 2.02
N GLN A 273 18.06 16.43 2.86
CA GLN A 273 18.71 17.71 2.61
C GLN A 273 20.07 17.58 1.90
N ALA A 274 20.76 16.44 2.04
CA ALA A 274 22.01 16.16 1.35
C ALA A 274 21.81 16.00 -0.18
#